data_c243869cc9daf3323bf1345f7eaf54d2
#
_entry.id   c243869cc9daf3323bf1345f7eaf54d2
#
_cell.length_a   1.000
_cell.length_b   1.000
_cell.length_c   1.000
_cell.angle_alpha   90.00
_cell.angle_beta   90.00
_cell.angle_gamma   90.00
#
_symmetry.space_group_name_H-M   'P 1'
#
loop_
_entity.id
_entity.type
_entity.pdbx_description
1 polymer ?
#
loop_
_entity_poly.entity_id
_entity_poly.type
_entity_poly.pdbx_seq_one_letter_code
_entity_poly.pdbx_strand_id
1 'polypeptide(L)'
;YFFEPSPDRVNSDAQMRVSFVENPVLSHERGFYTASFQLELLSATEGARIYYTLDGEVPDSARGELYTRPVQIAGRSSRAVVTLRAAAYRDGYLPSEIATHSYIFPDNVLSQPSNPAGFPANWSGAPRADYEMDPQITGNPAYTESVREGLRALPTLSIIAKVDDIFGSRGLYSNPGGEGVSWERGCSIELVWPDGKEGFQIDCGIRILGGASRNARIPKHSFRLLFKSDYGRPRLKYNLFEESPVDCFDTLVLRANYNNSWVHWD
;
A
#
# COMPACT_ATOMS: atom_id res chain seq x y z
N TYR A 1 28.53 9.30 5.68
CA TYR A 1 27.43 10.20 5.33
C TYR A 1 27.13 11.11 6.52
N PHE A 2 26.84 12.37 6.28
CA PHE A 2 26.41 13.31 7.32
C PHE A 2 24.90 13.31 7.41
N PHE A 3 24.37 13.38 8.63
CA PHE A 3 22.92 13.39 8.83
C PHE A 3 22.26 14.66 8.24
N GLU A 4 22.93 15.79 8.42
CA GLU A 4 22.55 17.07 7.82
C GLU A 4 23.80 17.68 7.16
N PRO A 5 23.94 17.57 5.83
CA PRO A 5 25.01 18.26 5.13
C PRO A 5 24.78 19.76 5.24
N SER A 6 25.81 20.51 5.66
CA SER A 6 25.75 21.96 5.76
C SER A 6 26.53 22.58 4.59
N PRO A 7 25.85 23.02 3.51
CA PRO A 7 26.50 23.76 2.44
C PRO A 7 27.23 24.98 3.01
N ASP A 8 28.43 25.24 2.52
CA ASP A 8 29.28 26.41 2.89
C ASP A 8 29.76 26.46 4.36
N ARG A 9 29.67 25.37 5.12
CA ARG A 9 30.21 25.26 6.49
C ARG A 9 30.95 23.94 6.67
N VAL A 10 31.84 23.87 7.64
CA VAL A 10 32.41 22.61 8.09
C VAL A 10 31.29 21.77 8.71
N ASN A 11 31.05 20.58 8.17
CA ASN A 11 30.07 19.68 8.74
C ASN A 11 30.46 19.32 10.17
N SER A 12 29.51 19.38 11.08
CA SER A 12 29.76 18.98 12.48
C SER A 12 30.02 17.48 12.56
N ASP A 13 31.07 17.07 13.25
CA ASP A 13 31.48 15.66 13.40
C ASP A 13 30.48 14.81 14.21
N ALA A 14 29.44 15.42 14.72
CA ALA A 14 28.59 14.80 15.75
C ALA A 14 27.78 13.59 15.28
N GLN A 15 27.61 13.35 13.96
CA GLN A 15 26.80 12.22 13.47
C GLN A 15 27.20 11.72 12.07
N MET A 16 28.45 11.35 11.90
CA MET A 16 28.89 10.68 10.68
C MET A 16 28.32 9.24 10.65
N ARG A 17 27.51 8.92 9.65
CA ARG A 17 27.03 7.57 9.42
C ARG A 17 27.98 6.79 8.54
N VAL A 18 28.25 5.55 8.90
CA VAL A 18 29.22 4.71 8.19
C VAL A 18 28.69 4.21 6.86
N SER A 19 27.43 3.80 6.81
CA SER A 19 26.76 3.23 5.65
C SER A 19 25.24 3.21 5.85
N PHE A 20 24.51 2.65 4.89
CA PHE A 20 23.11 2.25 5.05
C PHE A 20 23.03 0.84 5.61
N VAL A 21 21.97 0.57 6.37
CA VAL A 21 21.60 -0.80 6.70
C VAL A 21 21.01 -1.47 5.46
N GLU A 22 21.40 -2.71 5.19
CA GLU A 22 20.82 -3.50 4.09
C GLU A 22 19.32 -3.73 4.32
N ASN A 23 18.55 -3.72 3.23
CA ASN A 23 17.11 -3.89 3.28
C ASN A 23 16.73 -5.26 3.87
N PRO A 24 15.67 -5.35 4.67
CA PRO A 24 15.16 -6.63 5.13
C PRO A 24 14.78 -7.53 3.95
N VAL A 25 15.22 -8.78 4.00
CA VAL A 25 14.83 -9.85 3.10
C VAL A 25 13.71 -10.65 3.76
N LEU A 26 12.62 -10.87 3.04
CA LEU A 26 11.46 -11.60 3.49
C LEU A 26 11.44 -13.01 2.88
N SER A 27 11.14 -14.03 3.68
CA SER A 27 11.12 -15.43 3.21
C SER A 27 9.99 -15.74 2.23
N HIS A 28 8.98 -14.88 2.15
CA HIS A 28 7.86 -14.98 1.21
C HIS A 28 7.67 -13.65 0.49
N GLU A 29 7.55 -13.73 -0.82
CA GLU A 29 7.26 -12.57 -1.66
C GLU A 29 5.80 -12.11 -1.53
N ARG A 30 5.54 -10.86 -1.94
CA ARG A 30 4.16 -10.38 -2.15
C ARG A 30 3.42 -11.30 -3.10
N GLY A 31 2.13 -11.51 -2.89
CA GLY A 31 1.43 -12.46 -3.75
C GLY A 31 0.07 -12.88 -3.24
N PHE A 32 -0.48 -13.85 -3.98
CA PHE A 32 -1.75 -14.49 -3.65
C PHE A 32 -1.48 -15.79 -2.88
N TYR A 33 -2.16 -15.95 -1.76
CA TYR A 33 -1.97 -17.08 -0.85
C TYR A 33 -3.31 -17.75 -0.54
N THR A 34 -3.30 -19.07 -0.39
CA THR A 34 -4.47 -19.86 -0.04
C THR A 34 -4.41 -20.41 1.39
N ALA A 35 -3.22 -20.41 1.98
CA ALA A 35 -2.97 -20.89 3.34
C ALA A 35 -2.14 -19.89 4.14
N SER A 36 -2.26 -19.95 5.45
CA SER A 36 -1.41 -19.18 6.37
C SER A 36 0.03 -19.75 6.40
N PHE A 37 1.00 -18.90 6.70
CA PHE A 37 2.42 -19.27 6.76
C PHE A 37 3.16 -18.45 7.83
N GLN A 38 4.37 -18.90 8.15
CA GLN A 38 5.32 -18.17 8.99
C GLN A 38 6.28 -17.39 8.11
N LEU A 39 6.34 -16.08 8.31
CA LEU A 39 7.23 -15.18 7.58
C LEU A 39 8.49 -14.92 8.38
N GLU A 40 9.63 -15.16 7.78
CA GLU A 40 10.94 -14.84 8.35
C GLU A 40 11.48 -13.55 7.74
N LEU A 41 12.15 -12.74 8.57
CA LEU A 41 12.79 -11.50 8.18
C LEU A 41 14.29 -11.61 8.50
N LEU A 42 15.13 -11.25 7.54
CA LEU A 42 16.59 -11.26 7.69
C LEU A 42 17.16 -9.92 7.24
N SER A 43 18.26 -9.49 7.85
CA SER A 43 19.10 -8.40 7.35
C SER A 43 20.54 -8.89 7.23
N ALA A 44 21.19 -8.58 6.10
CA ALA A 44 22.60 -8.89 5.89
C ALA A 44 23.53 -8.00 6.72
N THR A 45 23.04 -6.90 7.28
CA THR A 45 23.82 -6.05 8.18
C THR A 45 23.90 -6.67 9.57
N GLU A 46 25.07 -7.14 9.96
CA GLU A 46 25.32 -7.72 11.28
C GLU A 46 24.91 -6.74 12.41
N GLY A 47 24.20 -7.24 13.41
CA GLY A 47 23.72 -6.44 14.54
C GLY A 47 22.58 -5.47 14.21
N ALA A 48 22.01 -5.53 13.02
CA ALA A 48 20.81 -4.76 12.70
C ALA A 48 19.58 -5.32 13.42
N ARG A 49 18.72 -4.42 13.86
CA ARG A 49 17.42 -4.72 14.45
C ARG A 49 16.32 -4.42 13.42
N ILE A 50 15.47 -5.40 13.14
CA ILE A 50 14.35 -5.24 12.22
C ILE A 50 13.10 -4.90 13.03
N TYR A 51 12.42 -3.83 12.65
CA TYR A 51 11.08 -3.49 13.15
C TYR A 51 10.08 -3.69 12.02
N TYR A 52 8.88 -4.17 12.35
CA TYR A 52 7.82 -4.36 11.37
C TYR A 52 6.47 -3.89 11.90
N THR A 53 5.56 -3.59 10.97
CA THR A 53 4.16 -3.25 11.23
C THR A 53 3.24 -4.09 10.33
N LEU A 54 1.98 -4.26 10.75
CA LEU A 54 0.93 -4.96 9.97
C LEU A 54 -0.28 -4.07 9.68
N ASP A 55 -0.18 -2.77 9.96
CA ASP A 55 -1.26 -1.78 9.87
C ASP A 55 -1.01 -0.66 8.85
N GLY A 56 0.07 -0.77 8.06
CA GLY A 56 0.47 0.23 7.06
C GLY A 56 1.31 1.38 7.61
N GLU A 57 1.52 1.46 8.93
CA GLU A 57 2.40 2.47 9.53
C GLU A 57 3.87 2.25 9.16
N VAL A 58 4.67 3.30 9.28
CA VAL A 58 6.13 3.22 9.09
C VAL A 58 6.73 2.47 10.29
N PRO A 59 7.45 1.35 10.06
CA PRO A 59 8.05 0.59 11.15
C PRO A 59 9.30 1.30 11.70
N ASP A 60 9.23 1.69 12.95
CA ASP A 60 10.36 2.20 13.73
C ASP A 60 10.31 1.66 15.17
N SER A 61 11.25 2.06 16.01
CA SER A 61 11.30 1.62 17.43
C SER A 61 10.13 2.13 18.29
N ALA A 62 9.38 3.11 17.82
CA ALA A 62 8.26 3.69 18.55
C ALA A 62 6.91 3.10 18.13
N ARG A 63 6.80 2.60 16.87
CA ARG A 63 5.53 2.17 16.26
C ARG A 63 5.56 0.75 15.74
N GLY A 64 6.75 0.17 15.53
CA GLY A 64 6.90 -1.18 15.02
C GLY A 64 7.13 -2.20 16.13
N GLU A 65 6.81 -3.45 15.86
CA GLU A 65 7.23 -4.58 16.66
C GLU A 65 8.66 -4.97 16.32
N LEU A 66 9.51 -5.23 17.33
CA LEU A 66 10.84 -5.76 17.11
C LEU A 66 10.74 -7.22 16.64
N TYR A 67 11.31 -7.52 15.47
CA TYR A 67 11.35 -8.88 14.97
C TYR A 67 12.30 -9.76 15.81
N THR A 68 11.75 -10.76 16.45
CA THR A 68 12.49 -11.74 17.28
C THR A 68 12.14 -13.18 16.95
N ARG A 69 11.07 -13.41 16.18
CA ARG A 69 10.58 -14.74 15.78
C ARG A 69 9.73 -14.61 14.50
N PRO A 70 9.53 -15.70 13.75
CA PRO A 70 8.67 -15.68 12.56
C PRO A 70 7.29 -15.08 12.82
N VAL A 71 6.81 -14.26 11.88
CA VAL A 71 5.53 -13.57 11.96
C VAL A 71 4.46 -14.44 11.29
N GLN A 72 3.37 -14.71 12.02
CA GLN A 72 2.25 -15.46 11.46
C GLN A 72 1.48 -14.58 10.48
N ILE A 73 1.49 -14.94 9.20
CA ILE A 73 0.67 -14.34 8.15
C ILE A 73 -0.53 -15.26 7.88
N ALA A 74 -1.73 -14.72 8.11
CA ALA A 74 -2.96 -15.48 7.93
C ALA A 74 -4.08 -14.57 7.43
N GLY A 75 -4.70 -14.94 6.32
CA GLY A 75 -5.94 -14.32 5.85
C GLY A 75 -7.10 -14.64 6.79
N ARG A 76 -7.95 -13.64 7.01
CA ARG A 76 -9.21 -13.76 7.75
C ARG A 76 -10.27 -12.97 7.00
N SER A 77 -11.55 -13.32 7.17
CA SER A 77 -12.63 -12.52 6.58
C SER A 77 -12.57 -11.05 7.01
N SER A 78 -12.14 -10.76 8.24
CA SER A 78 -11.91 -9.39 8.72
C SER A 78 -10.64 -8.73 8.19
N ARG A 79 -9.73 -9.49 7.56
CA ARG A 79 -8.46 -9.02 6.99
C ARG A 79 -8.05 -9.93 5.83
N ALA A 80 -8.63 -9.69 4.67
CA ALA A 80 -8.38 -10.48 3.46
C ALA A 80 -6.99 -10.19 2.84
N VAL A 81 -6.40 -9.04 3.13
CA VAL A 81 -5.03 -8.67 2.76
C VAL A 81 -4.26 -8.37 4.04
N VAL A 82 -3.11 -9.00 4.19
CA VAL A 82 -2.16 -8.68 5.26
C VAL A 82 -0.98 -7.97 4.63
N THR A 83 -0.75 -6.71 5.01
CA THR A 83 0.40 -5.93 4.55
C THR A 83 1.42 -5.87 5.66
N LEU A 84 2.62 -6.34 5.38
CA LEU A 84 3.76 -6.19 6.27
C LEU A 84 4.67 -5.11 5.72
N ARG A 85 5.06 -4.19 6.58
CA ARG A 85 6.14 -3.22 6.33
C ARG A 85 7.28 -3.51 7.30
N ALA A 86 8.51 -3.54 6.82
CA ALA A 86 9.68 -3.80 7.64
C ALA A 86 10.84 -2.87 7.30
N ALA A 87 11.56 -2.42 8.31
CA ALA A 87 12.80 -1.65 8.15
C ALA A 87 13.85 -2.11 9.16
N ALA A 88 15.11 -2.07 8.76
CA ALA A 88 16.23 -2.46 9.59
C ALA A 88 17.02 -1.23 10.06
N TYR A 89 17.46 -1.27 11.31
CA TYR A 89 18.14 -0.18 12.01
C TYR A 89 19.40 -0.69 12.71
N ARG A 90 20.46 0.10 12.66
CA ARG A 90 21.69 -0.13 13.41
C ARG A 90 22.28 1.19 13.83
N ASP A 91 22.76 1.27 15.06
CA ASP A 91 23.38 2.48 15.59
C ASP A 91 24.63 2.84 14.76
N GLY A 92 24.78 4.11 14.39
CA GLY A 92 25.86 4.57 13.52
C GLY A 92 25.60 4.39 12.02
N TYR A 93 24.48 3.81 11.59
CA TYR A 93 24.08 3.64 10.19
C TYR A 93 22.83 4.45 9.86
N LEU A 94 22.63 4.76 8.59
CA LEU A 94 21.33 5.20 8.09
C LEU A 94 20.39 4.00 8.02
N PRO A 95 19.09 4.15 8.32
CA PRO A 95 18.12 3.08 8.21
C PRO A 95 18.09 2.46 6.79
N SER A 96 17.62 1.23 6.69
CA SER A 96 17.27 0.63 5.40
C SER A 96 16.10 1.37 4.75
N GLU A 97 15.86 1.11 3.46
CA GLU A 97 14.55 1.38 2.86
C GLU A 97 13.49 0.51 3.55
N ILE A 98 12.22 0.87 3.39
CA ILE A 98 11.10 0.11 3.94
C ILE A 98 10.71 -0.94 2.92
N ALA A 99 10.87 -2.21 3.26
CA ALA A 99 10.29 -3.30 2.49
C ALA A 99 8.78 -3.38 2.81
N THR A 100 7.95 -3.39 1.78
CA THR A 100 6.49 -3.52 1.90
C THR A 100 6.02 -4.71 1.09
N HIS A 101 5.31 -5.65 1.71
CA HIS A 101 4.75 -6.84 1.06
C HIS A 101 3.29 -7.04 1.44
N SER A 102 2.43 -7.14 0.42
CA SER A 102 1.01 -7.49 0.56
C SER A 102 0.79 -8.97 0.28
N TYR A 103 0.18 -9.65 1.23
CA TYR A 103 -0.20 -11.06 1.16
C TYR A 103 -1.72 -11.12 1.02
N ILE A 104 -2.20 -11.50 -0.17
CA ILE A 104 -3.59 -11.43 -0.58
C ILE A 104 -4.21 -12.82 -0.46
N PHE A 105 -5.34 -12.93 0.24
CA PHE A 105 -6.09 -14.17 0.42
C PHE A 105 -7.45 -14.05 -0.29
N PRO A 106 -7.56 -14.45 -1.58
CA PRO A 106 -8.77 -14.23 -2.39
C PRO A 106 -10.05 -14.82 -1.77
N ASP A 107 -9.97 -15.99 -1.16
CA ASP A 107 -11.15 -16.61 -0.53
C ASP A 107 -11.67 -15.80 0.68
N ASN A 108 -10.79 -15.03 1.33
CA ASN A 108 -11.19 -14.12 2.40
C ASN A 108 -11.75 -12.79 1.86
N VAL A 109 -11.36 -12.37 0.65
CA VAL A 109 -11.96 -11.20 -0.02
C VAL A 109 -13.46 -11.45 -0.27
N LEU A 110 -13.83 -12.65 -0.71
CA LEU A 110 -15.24 -13.02 -0.97
C LEU A 110 -16.12 -12.91 0.27
N SER A 111 -15.56 -13.07 1.46
CA SER A 111 -16.25 -13.06 2.75
C SER A 111 -15.93 -11.84 3.61
N GLN A 112 -15.33 -10.80 3.04
CA GLN A 112 -15.00 -9.58 3.76
C GLN A 112 -16.27 -8.90 4.31
N PRO A 113 -16.29 -8.49 5.60
CA PRO A 113 -17.47 -7.86 6.17
C PRO A 113 -17.64 -6.42 5.68
N SER A 114 -18.88 -5.95 5.72
CA SER A 114 -19.22 -4.55 5.39
C SER A 114 -18.62 -3.51 6.33
N ASN A 115 -18.14 -3.92 7.50
CA ASN A 115 -17.56 -3.05 8.53
C ASN A 115 -16.29 -3.67 9.11
N PRO A 116 -15.18 -3.77 8.35
CA PRO A 116 -13.94 -4.36 8.82
C PRO A 116 -13.39 -3.57 10.02
N ALA A 117 -12.83 -4.29 10.98
CA ALA A 117 -12.29 -3.68 12.19
C ALA A 117 -11.14 -2.71 11.87
N GLY A 118 -11.17 -1.52 12.50
CA GLY A 118 -10.17 -0.47 12.29
C GLY A 118 -10.53 0.51 11.14
N PHE A 119 -11.65 0.29 10.45
CA PHE A 119 -12.13 1.18 9.39
C PHE A 119 -13.46 1.85 9.76
N PRO A 120 -13.74 3.09 9.30
CA PRO A 120 -14.99 3.76 9.62
C PRO A 120 -16.19 3.11 8.91
N ALA A 121 -17.32 3.02 9.60
CA ALA A 121 -18.55 2.48 9.04
C ALA A 121 -19.21 3.41 7.98
N ASN A 122 -18.83 4.68 7.96
CA ASN A 122 -19.34 5.68 7.01
C ASN A 122 -18.19 6.50 6.43
N TRP A 123 -18.29 6.82 5.14
CA TRP A 123 -17.45 7.81 4.50
C TRP A 123 -18.17 9.15 4.45
N SER A 124 -17.44 10.27 4.49
CA SER A 124 -18.01 11.60 4.49
C SER A 124 -19.01 11.80 3.33
N GLY A 125 -20.27 12.11 3.69
CA GLY A 125 -21.34 12.33 2.71
C GLY A 125 -21.91 11.09 2.02
N ALA A 126 -21.30 9.92 2.18
CA ALA A 126 -21.86 8.66 1.74
C ALA A 126 -22.73 8.04 2.87
N PRO A 127 -23.85 7.41 2.55
CA PRO A 127 -24.75 6.85 3.56
C PRO A 127 -24.11 5.69 4.33
N ARG A 128 -23.20 4.97 3.71
CA ARG A 128 -22.48 3.82 4.27
C ARG A 128 -21.16 3.62 3.53
N ALA A 129 -20.13 3.16 4.23
CA ALA A 129 -18.90 2.70 3.60
C ALA A 129 -19.15 1.35 2.90
N ASP A 130 -18.48 1.13 1.77
CA ASP A 130 -18.66 -0.03 0.91
C ASP A 130 -17.35 -0.83 0.87
N TYR A 131 -17.20 -1.78 1.81
CA TYR A 131 -15.99 -2.59 1.94
C TYR A 131 -16.17 -4.04 1.49
N GLU A 132 -17.39 -4.55 1.51
CA GLU A 132 -17.71 -5.91 1.12
C GLU A 132 -17.88 -6.07 -0.39
N MET A 133 -17.68 -7.28 -0.87
CA MET A 133 -18.21 -7.67 -2.16
C MET A 133 -19.73 -7.91 -2.03
N ASP A 134 -20.48 -7.69 -3.13
CA ASP A 134 -21.94 -7.86 -3.11
C ASP A 134 -22.31 -9.30 -2.70
N PRO A 135 -23.01 -9.48 -1.56
CA PRO A 135 -23.41 -10.80 -1.08
C PRO A 135 -24.36 -11.55 -2.03
N GLN A 136 -25.10 -10.83 -2.88
CA GLN A 136 -25.96 -11.46 -3.90
C GLN A 136 -25.12 -12.14 -5.01
N ILE A 137 -23.92 -11.65 -5.23
CA ILE A 137 -22.97 -12.23 -6.20
C ILE A 137 -22.12 -13.29 -5.51
N THR A 138 -21.47 -12.96 -4.39
CA THR A 138 -20.55 -13.90 -3.72
C THR A 138 -21.26 -15.08 -3.08
N GLY A 139 -22.51 -14.93 -2.65
CA GLY A 139 -23.35 -15.99 -2.11
C GLY A 139 -24.10 -16.81 -3.16
N ASN A 140 -24.06 -16.43 -4.43
CA ASN A 140 -24.75 -17.15 -5.50
C ASN A 140 -23.83 -18.20 -6.14
N PRO A 141 -24.17 -19.51 -6.05
CA PRO A 141 -23.34 -20.58 -6.63
C PRO A 141 -23.04 -20.42 -8.11
N ALA A 142 -23.91 -19.72 -8.86
CA ALA A 142 -23.69 -19.46 -10.30
C ALA A 142 -22.52 -18.52 -10.57
N TYR A 143 -22.13 -17.68 -9.63
CA TYR A 143 -21.10 -16.64 -9.80
C TYR A 143 -19.87 -16.82 -8.91
N THR A 144 -20.01 -17.50 -7.77
CA THR A 144 -18.95 -17.57 -6.74
C THR A 144 -17.62 -18.06 -7.31
N GLU A 145 -17.63 -19.10 -8.14
CA GLU A 145 -16.38 -19.63 -8.71
C GLU A 145 -15.78 -18.67 -9.74
N SER A 146 -16.60 -18.10 -10.64
CA SER A 146 -16.12 -17.13 -11.63
C SER A 146 -15.53 -15.87 -10.99
N VAL A 147 -16.11 -15.43 -9.86
CA VAL A 147 -15.55 -14.29 -9.09
C VAL A 147 -14.22 -14.67 -8.44
N ARG A 148 -14.12 -15.87 -7.87
CA ARG A 148 -12.88 -16.41 -7.29
C ARG A 148 -11.77 -16.50 -8.34
N GLU A 149 -12.08 -17.05 -9.51
CA GLU A 149 -11.16 -17.12 -10.64
C GLU A 149 -10.76 -15.74 -11.14
N GLY A 150 -11.71 -14.81 -11.27
CA GLY A 150 -11.47 -13.43 -11.65
C GLY A 150 -10.52 -12.70 -10.71
N LEU A 151 -10.67 -12.87 -9.39
CA LEU A 151 -9.74 -12.30 -8.40
C LEU A 151 -8.31 -12.84 -8.53
N ARG A 152 -8.16 -14.09 -9.03
CA ARG A 152 -6.86 -14.74 -9.23
C ARG A 152 -6.30 -14.53 -10.64
N ALA A 153 -7.09 -14.02 -11.58
CA ALA A 153 -6.68 -13.81 -12.96
C ALA A 153 -6.18 -12.39 -13.25
N LEU A 154 -6.54 -11.43 -12.41
CA LEU A 154 -6.22 -10.02 -12.60
C LEU A 154 -5.08 -9.57 -11.68
N PRO A 155 -4.17 -8.70 -12.16
CA PRO A 155 -3.18 -8.09 -11.30
C PRO A 155 -3.86 -7.19 -10.25
N THR A 156 -3.30 -7.16 -9.06
CA THR A 156 -3.76 -6.30 -7.97
C THR A 156 -2.77 -5.16 -7.75
N LEU A 157 -3.26 -3.91 -7.78
CA LEU A 157 -2.52 -2.76 -7.29
C LEU A 157 -2.92 -2.53 -5.82
N SER A 158 -2.03 -2.89 -4.91
CA SER A 158 -2.20 -2.66 -3.47
C SER A 158 -1.76 -1.24 -3.12
N ILE A 159 -2.60 -0.50 -2.37
CA ILE A 159 -2.29 0.86 -1.88
C ILE A 159 -2.23 0.79 -0.36
N ILE A 160 -1.08 1.06 0.20
CA ILE A 160 -0.80 0.97 1.62
C ILE A 160 -0.58 2.39 2.15
N ALA A 161 -1.50 2.85 2.99
CA ALA A 161 -1.47 4.17 3.60
C ALA A 161 -1.97 4.09 5.05
N LYS A 162 -1.63 5.09 5.84
CA LYS A 162 -2.19 5.23 7.19
C LYS A 162 -3.70 5.41 7.12
N VAL A 163 -4.43 4.73 7.99
CA VAL A 163 -5.89 4.82 8.05
C VAL A 163 -6.33 6.28 8.24
N ASP A 164 -5.63 7.04 9.09
CA ASP A 164 -5.94 8.45 9.35
C ASP A 164 -5.70 9.35 8.12
N ASP A 165 -4.73 9.03 7.25
CA ASP A 165 -4.47 9.78 6.02
C ASP A 165 -5.58 9.59 4.98
N ILE A 166 -6.31 8.47 5.07
CA ILE A 166 -7.44 8.18 4.19
C ILE A 166 -8.77 8.58 4.84
N PHE A 167 -9.01 8.23 6.11
CA PHE A 167 -10.31 8.33 6.77
C PHE A 167 -10.33 9.22 8.03
N GLY A 168 -9.20 9.72 8.50
CA GLY A 168 -9.14 10.66 9.64
C GLY A 168 -9.74 12.03 9.32
N SER A 169 -9.75 12.95 10.26
CA SER A 169 -10.34 14.29 10.12
C SER A 169 -9.78 15.10 8.93
N ARG A 170 -8.51 14.85 8.58
CA ARG A 170 -7.84 15.38 7.39
C ARG A 170 -7.59 14.31 6.32
N GLY A 171 -8.30 13.21 6.39
CA GLY A 171 -8.19 12.11 5.45
C GLY A 171 -8.79 12.45 4.09
N LEU A 172 -8.33 11.75 3.06
CA LEU A 172 -8.76 11.97 1.68
C LEU A 172 -10.25 11.70 1.49
N TYR A 173 -10.77 10.60 2.05
CA TYR A 173 -12.19 10.24 1.96
C TYR A 173 -13.08 11.11 2.85
N SER A 174 -12.55 11.64 3.95
CA SER A 174 -13.28 12.60 4.79
C SER A 174 -13.41 13.98 4.13
N ASN A 175 -12.53 14.30 3.19
CA ASN A 175 -12.47 15.59 2.50
C ASN A 175 -12.23 15.42 0.99
N PRO A 176 -13.10 14.74 0.26
CA PRO A 176 -12.86 14.39 -1.15
C PRO A 176 -12.76 15.59 -2.08
N GLY A 177 -13.31 16.74 -1.68
CA GLY A 177 -13.17 18.01 -2.39
C GLY A 177 -11.81 18.70 -2.22
N GLY A 178 -10.94 18.20 -1.34
CA GLY A 178 -9.62 18.79 -1.09
C GLY A 178 -8.69 18.73 -2.30
N GLU A 179 -7.99 19.83 -2.60
CA GLU A 179 -7.12 19.98 -3.77
C GLU A 179 -5.73 20.49 -3.41
N GLY A 180 -4.79 20.28 -4.33
CA GLY A 180 -3.43 20.76 -4.20
C GLY A 180 -2.53 19.89 -3.32
N VAL A 181 -1.31 20.36 -3.06
CA VAL A 181 -0.26 19.63 -2.33
C VAL A 181 -0.63 19.40 -0.87
N SER A 182 -1.38 20.30 -0.25
CA SER A 182 -1.84 20.15 1.14
C SER A 182 -2.77 18.96 1.37
N TRP A 183 -3.34 18.42 0.30
CA TRP A 183 -4.18 17.22 0.27
C TRP A 183 -3.48 16.00 -0.32
N GLU A 184 -2.16 16.02 -0.38
CA GLU A 184 -1.34 14.87 -0.74
C GLU A 184 -0.99 14.08 0.52
N ARG A 185 -1.06 12.76 0.45
CA ARG A 185 -0.70 11.84 1.54
C ARG A 185 0.36 10.88 1.04
N GLY A 186 1.28 10.51 1.93
CA GLY A 186 2.26 9.46 1.64
C GLY A 186 1.61 8.09 1.63
N CYS A 187 1.98 7.26 0.67
CA CYS A 187 1.60 5.85 0.62
C CYS A 187 2.69 5.01 -0.02
N SER A 188 2.59 3.70 0.15
CA SER A 188 3.33 2.72 -0.65
C SER A 188 2.37 2.04 -1.61
N ILE A 189 2.82 1.74 -2.83
CA ILE A 189 2.03 0.96 -3.78
C ILE A 189 2.80 -0.26 -4.23
N GLU A 190 2.07 -1.34 -4.48
CA GLU A 190 2.60 -2.60 -5.00
C GLU A 190 1.76 -3.11 -6.16
N LEU A 191 2.39 -3.52 -7.24
CA LEU A 191 1.74 -4.31 -8.28
C LEU A 191 2.04 -5.79 -8.04
N VAL A 192 0.99 -6.58 -7.87
CA VAL A 192 1.06 -8.01 -7.62
C VAL A 192 0.39 -8.75 -8.77
N TRP A 193 1.18 -9.59 -9.46
CA TRP A 193 0.70 -10.41 -10.55
C TRP A 193 0.29 -11.80 -10.06
N PRO A 194 -0.83 -12.34 -10.52
CA PRO A 194 -1.32 -13.66 -10.08
C PRO A 194 -0.48 -14.84 -10.61
N ASP A 195 0.20 -14.65 -11.72
CA ASP A 195 1.06 -15.64 -12.37
C ASP A 195 2.51 -15.66 -11.86
N GLY A 196 2.82 -14.82 -10.86
CA GLY A 196 4.15 -14.69 -10.30
C GLY A 196 5.11 -13.84 -11.13
N LYS A 197 4.63 -13.17 -12.19
CA LYS A 197 5.41 -12.16 -12.90
C LYS A 197 5.90 -11.10 -11.92
N GLU A 198 7.13 -10.62 -12.11
CA GLU A 198 7.70 -9.57 -11.28
C GLU A 198 6.85 -8.29 -11.36
N GLY A 199 6.38 -7.85 -10.21
CA GLY A 199 5.70 -6.57 -10.04
C GLY A 199 6.66 -5.49 -9.55
N PHE A 200 6.11 -4.48 -8.88
CA PHE A 200 6.93 -3.44 -8.25
C PHE A 200 6.37 -3.04 -6.88
N GLN A 201 7.23 -2.43 -6.08
CA GLN A 201 6.86 -1.66 -4.89
C GLN A 201 7.56 -0.31 -4.95
N ILE A 202 6.83 0.77 -4.66
CA ILE A 202 7.37 2.12 -4.61
C ILE A 202 6.54 2.98 -3.65
N ASP A 203 7.22 3.84 -2.90
CA ASP A 203 6.58 4.88 -2.09
C ASP A 203 6.26 6.10 -2.95
N CYS A 204 5.09 6.70 -2.73
CA CYS A 204 4.61 7.82 -3.52
C CYS A 204 3.61 8.69 -2.75
N GLY A 205 3.25 9.84 -3.31
CA GLY A 205 2.12 10.63 -2.87
C GLY A 205 0.82 10.18 -3.53
N ILE A 206 -0.30 10.24 -2.81
CA ILE A 206 -1.64 9.94 -3.31
C ILE A 206 -2.58 11.13 -3.08
N ARG A 207 -3.39 11.45 -4.08
CA ARG A 207 -4.47 12.45 -4.01
C ARG A 207 -5.72 11.96 -4.72
N ILE A 208 -6.91 12.40 -4.28
CA ILE A 208 -8.12 12.25 -5.07
C ILE A 208 -8.01 13.12 -6.33
N LEU A 209 -8.38 12.54 -7.48
CA LEU A 209 -8.39 13.18 -8.78
C LEU A 209 -9.82 13.27 -9.33
N GLY A 210 -10.12 14.35 -10.02
CA GLY A 210 -11.36 14.54 -10.75
C GLY A 210 -12.09 15.84 -10.38
N GLY A 211 -13.21 16.07 -11.00
CA GLY A 211 -14.17 17.14 -10.71
C GLY A 211 -15.42 16.54 -10.04
N ALA A 212 -16.41 16.12 -10.84
CA ALA A 212 -17.66 15.54 -10.34
C ALA A 212 -17.46 14.29 -9.45
N SER A 213 -16.45 13.46 -9.76
CA SER A 213 -16.10 12.27 -8.98
C SER A 213 -15.56 12.56 -7.57
N ARG A 214 -15.31 13.84 -7.24
CA ARG A 214 -14.97 14.28 -5.87
C ARG A 214 -16.19 14.46 -4.97
N ASN A 215 -17.39 14.31 -5.52
CA ASN A 215 -18.60 14.40 -4.71
C ASN A 215 -18.59 13.30 -3.63
N ALA A 216 -18.75 13.71 -2.38
CA ALA A 216 -18.72 12.81 -1.21
C ALA A 216 -19.80 11.70 -1.24
N ARG A 217 -20.86 11.87 -2.05
CA ARG A 217 -21.88 10.82 -2.26
C ARG A 217 -21.42 9.69 -3.18
N ILE A 218 -20.29 9.87 -3.87
CA ILE A 218 -19.72 8.85 -4.76
C ILE A 218 -18.71 8.04 -3.96
N PRO A 219 -18.96 6.76 -3.71
CA PRO A 219 -18.13 5.97 -2.80
C PRO A 219 -16.76 5.65 -3.38
N LYS A 220 -16.59 5.62 -4.71
CA LYS A 220 -15.34 5.26 -5.37
C LYS A 220 -14.71 6.47 -6.06
N HIS A 221 -13.59 6.94 -5.53
CA HIS A 221 -12.83 8.07 -6.08
C HIS A 221 -11.69 7.63 -7.00
N SER A 222 -11.39 8.45 -8.01
CA SER A 222 -10.16 8.31 -8.79
C SER A 222 -8.97 8.87 -8.00
N PHE A 223 -7.80 8.27 -8.16
CA PHE A 223 -6.57 8.72 -7.50
C PHE A 223 -5.51 9.15 -8.51
N ARG A 224 -4.69 10.11 -8.09
CA ARG A 224 -3.41 10.42 -8.71
C ARG A 224 -2.31 9.95 -7.76
N LEU A 225 -1.41 9.14 -8.28
CA LEU A 225 -0.17 8.72 -7.65
C LEU A 225 0.96 9.62 -8.18
N LEU A 226 1.79 10.15 -7.29
CA LEU A 226 2.85 11.09 -7.62
C LEU A 226 4.18 10.55 -7.09
N PHE A 227 5.09 10.23 -7.99
CA PHE A 227 6.42 9.77 -7.64
C PHE A 227 7.32 10.98 -7.48
N LYS A 228 7.77 11.23 -6.24
CA LYS A 228 8.58 12.39 -5.85
C LYS A 228 9.66 11.96 -4.86
N SER A 229 10.76 12.70 -4.84
CA SER A 229 11.84 12.50 -3.86
C SER A 229 11.39 12.69 -2.40
N ASP A 230 10.29 13.40 -2.16
CA ASP A 230 9.69 13.58 -0.83
C ASP A 230 9.21 12.25 -0.22
N TYR A 231 8.90 11.25 -1.04
CA TYR A 231 8.40 9.95 -0.61
C TYR A 231 9.40 8.80 -0.83
N GLY A 232 10.35 8.97 -1.73
CA GLY A 232 11.31 7.92 -2.09
C GLY A 232 11.87 8.13 -3.49
N ARG A 233 11.82 7.11 -4.33
CA ARG A 233 12.29 7.22 -5.71
C ARG A 233 11.41 8.18 -6.51
N PRO A 234 12.00 9.18 -7.22
CA PRO A 234 11.23 10.23 -7.89
C PRO A 234 10.52 9.76 -9.18
N ARG A 235 10.68 8.51 -9.57
CA ARG A 235 10.05 7.91 -10.75
C ARG A 235 9.84 6.42 -10.56
N LEU A 236 8.69 5.93 -11.03
CA LEU A 236 8.46 4.52 -11.23
C LEU A 236 9.13 4.08 -12.54
N LYS A 237 10.06 3.14 -12.47
CA LYS A 237 10.64 2.46 -13.63
C LYS A 237 10.06 1.07 -13.71
N TYR A 238 9.12 0.88 -14.63
CA TYR A 238 8.44 -0.40 -14.84
C TYR A 238 7.70 -0.38 -16.18
N ASN A 239 7.80 -1.43 -16.96
CA ASN A 239 7.04 -1.57 -18.21
C ASN A 239 5.57 -1.92 -17.90
N LEU A 240 4.77 -0.90 -17.60
CA LEU A 240 3.38 -1.06 -17.16
C LEU A 240 2.46 -1.42 -18.34
N PHE A 241 2.78 -0.95 -19.54
CA PHE A 241 1.99 -1.15 -20.77
C PHE A 241 2.88 -1.81 -21.82
N GLU A 242 2.70 -3.12 -22.03
CA GLU A 242 3.59 -3.94 -22.88
C GLU A 242 3.77 -3.40 -24.30
N GLU A 243 2.73 -2.78 -24.87
CA GLU A 243 2.78 -2.19 -26.20
C GLU A 243 3.36 -0.77 -26.25
N SER A 244 3.70 -0.19 -25.11
CA SER A 244 4.24 1.17 -25.00
C SER A 244 5.76 1.13 -24.78
N PRO A 245 6.53 1.98 -25.47
CA PRO A 245 7.95 2.14 -25.18
C PRO A 245 8.21 2.91 -23.88
N VAL A 246 7.17 3.41 -23.21
CA VAL A 246 7.31 4.19 -21.97
C VAL A 246 7.38 3.25 -20.78
N ASP A 247 8.50 3.26 -20.08
CA ASP A 247 8.77 2.45 -18.90
C ASP A 247 9.09 3.28 -17.64
N CYS A 248 8.94 4.61 -17.73
CA CYS A 248 9.30 5.53 -16.66
C CYS A 248 8.22 6.58 -16.45
N PHE A 249 7.69 6.66 -15.22
CA PHE A 249 6.54 7.50 -14.88
C PHE A 249 6.84 8.33 -13.62
N ASP A 250 6.49 9.61 -13.65
CA ASP A 250 6.43 10.51 -12.49
C ASP A 250 5.01 10.62 -11.90
N THR A 251 4.01 10.16 -12.66
CA THR A 251 2.61 10.16 -12.20
C THR A 251 1.84 9.01 -12.84
N LEU A 252 0.97 8.38 -12.06
CA LEU A 252 -0.07 7.47 -12.57
C LEU A 252 -1.45 7.95 -12.14
N VAL A 253 -2.45 7.62 -12.94
CA VAL A 253 -3.87 7.90 -12.64
C VAL A 253 -4.64 6.59 -12.54
N LEU A 254 -5.21 6.35 -11.36
CA LEU A 254 -6.16 5.27 -11.15
C LEU A 254 -7.57 5.82 -11.32
N ARG A 255 -8.24 5.46 -12.41
CA ARG A 255 -9.59 5.94 -12.69
C ARG A 255 -10.63 5.04 -12.03
N ALA A 256 -11.47 5.64 -11.19
CA ALA A 256 -12.75 5.03 -10.84
C ALA A 256 -13.70 5.16 -12.05
N ASN A 257 -14.36 4.09 -12.44
CA ASN A 257 -15.25 4.04 -13.61
C ASN A 257 -16.55 4.83 -13.39
N TYR A 258 -16.45 6.13 -13.14
CA TYR A 258 -17.61 6.97 -12.86
C TYR A 258 -18.51 7.14 -14.11
N ASN A 259 -17.93 7.57 -15.23
CA ASN A 259 -18.68 7.85 -16.46
C ASN A 259 -18.65 6.72 -17.50
N ASN A 260 -17.81 5.71 -17.28
CA ASN A 260 -17.58 4.61 -18.23
C ASN A 260 -17.94 3.26 -17.61
N SER A 261 -18.73 3.25 -16.55
CA SER A 261 -19.26 2.03 -15.96
C SER A 261 -20.37 1.48 -16.84
N TRP A 262 -20.42 0.16 -17.02
CA TRP A 262 -21.51 -0.52 -17.70
C TRP A 262 -22.90 -0.15 -17.12
N VAL A 263 -22.96 0.19 -15.84
CA VAL A 263 -24.19 0.69 -15.17
C VAL A 263 -24.76 1.96 -15.80
N HIS A 264 -23.96 2.73 -16.53
CA HIS A 264 -24.42 3.95 -17.21
C HIS A 264 -24.84 3.74 -18.68
N TRP A 265 -24.78 2.50 -19.19
CA TRP A 265 -25.08 2.17 -20.57
C TRP A 265 -26.37 1.38 -20.73
N ASP A 266 -27.09 1.10 -19.66
CA ASP A 266 -28.42 0.45 -19.64
C ASP A 266 -29.57 1.45 -19.75
#